data_3f7c95481b3ecd5d7cb650f597a8589f
#
_entry.id   3f7c95481b3ecd5d7cb650f597a8589f
#
_cell.length_a   1.000
_cell.length_b   1.000
_cell.length_c   1.000
_cell.angle_alpha   90.00
_cell.angle_beta   90.00
_cell.angle_gamma   90.00
#
_symmetry.space_group_name_H-M   'P 1'
#
loop_
_entity.id
_entity.type
_entity.pdbx_description
1 polymer ?
#
loop_
_entity_poly.entity_id
_entity_poly.type
_entity_poly.pdbx_seq_one_letter_code
_entity_poly.pdbx_strand_id
1 'polypeptide(L)'
;DSRNCPDGSLFIALKGESFNGNAFAKFALESGCAYAIIDEGEYAVEGDQRYILVDNCLQTMQQLANYHRRQLGTKVIGITGTNGKTTTKELISTVLSQAHNVLYTLGNLNNHIGVPTTLLRLKPEHDLAVIEMGANHPGEIKFLSEIVEPDCGIITNVGKAHLEGFGSFEGVIKTKGELYDFLRKKEGSTVFIHHDNAYLMNIAEGLNLIPYGTEDDLYVNGRITGNSPYLTFEWKAGKDGKSYQVQTQLIGEYNFPNALAAITIGRFFGVEDAKINEALAGYTPQNNRSQLKKTDDNSNVFICNTDLYIISWQPQVISH
;
A
#
# COMPACT_ATOMS: atom_id res chain seq x y z
N ASP A 1 18.68 -9.13 6.58
CA ASP A 1 19.10 -9.09 7.99
C ASP A 1 20.10 -10.24 8.21
N SER A 2 21.35 -9.93 8.60
CA SER A 2 22.42 -10.93 8.79
C SER A 2 22.14 -11.97 9.89
N ARG A 3 21.13 -11.73 10.72
CA ARG A 3 20.68 -12.69 11.77
C ARG A 3 19.69 -13.74 11.23
N ASN A 4 19.23 -13.58 10.01
CA ASN A 4 18.33 -14.51 9.35
C ASN A 4 18.78 -14.65 7.89
N CYS A 5 19.68 -15.56 7.63
CA CYS A 5 20.29 -15.84 6.34
C CYS A 5 19.84 -17.23 5.85
N PRO A 6 18.73 -17.33 5.11
CA PRO A 6 18.35 -18.58 4.47
C PRO A 6 19.48 -19.06 3.54
N ASP A 7 19.71 -20.38 3.48
CA ASP A 7 20.71 -20.97 2.60
C ASP A 7 20.52 -20.52 1.14
N GLY A 8 21.62 -20.11 0.52
CA GLY A 8 21.61 -19.64 -0.86
C GLY A 8 21.09 -18.21 -1.05
N SER A 9 20.77 -17.50 0.03
CA SER A 9 20.27 -16.10 -0.06
C SER A 9 21.39 -15.12 -0.43
N LEU A 10 20.97 -13.93 -0.89
CA LEU A 10 21.84 -12.80 -1.18
C LEU A 10 21.74 -11.77 -0.04
N PHE A 11 22.87 -11.46 0.57
CA PHE A 11 22.97 -10.37 1.54
C PHE A 11 23.27 -9.05 0.82
N ILE A 12 22.58 -7.96 1.18
CA ILE A 12 22.84 -6.61 0.68
C ILE A 12 23.19 -5.71 1.86
N ALA A 13 24.39 -5.15 1.85
CA ALA A 13 24.97 -4.39 2.94
C ALA A 13 24.46 -2.93 2.94
N LEU A 14 23.23 -2.71 3.38
CA LEU A 14 22.69 -1.35 3.50
C LEU A 14 23.35 -0.59 4.66
N LYS A 15 23.54 0.71 4.48
CA LYS A 15 23.99 1.64 5.55
C LYS A 15 22.82 2.42 6.10
N GLY A 16 22.82 2.61 7.42
CA GLY A 16 21.91 3.50 8.14
C GLY A 16 22.69 4.55 8.91
N GLU A 17 22.01 5.47 9.55
CA GLU A 17 22.66 6.55 10.34
C GLU A 17 23.57 6.03 11.46
N SER A 18 23.22 4.89 12.06
CA SER A 18 23.91 4.33 13.22
C SER A 18 24.58 2.96 12.98
N PHE A 19 24.54 2.43 11.74
CA PHE A 19 25.13 1.14 11.43
C PHE A 19 25.66 1.09 9.98
N ASN A 20 26.72 0.27 9.79
CA ASN A 20 27.26 -0.03 8.47
C ASN A 20 27.05 -1.52 8.16
N GLY A 21 26.17 -1.81 7.19
CA GLY A 21 25.86 -3.19 6.77
C GLY A 21 27.07 -3.95 6.25
N ASN A 22 28.08 -3.26 5.68
CA ASN A 22 29.29 -3.88 5.15
C ASN A 22 30.04 -4.71 6.22
N ALA A 23 30.08 -4.23 7.47
CA ALA A 23 30.70 -4.94 8.58
C ALA A 23 30.07 -6.32 8.89
N PHE A 24 28.85 -6.58 8.41
CA PHE A 24 28.15 -7.85 8.63
C PHE A 24 28.22 -8.81 7.43
N ALA A 25 28.86 -8.43 6.33
CA ALA A 25 28.92 -9.23 5.11
C ALA A 25 29.60 -10.58 5.33
N LYS A 26 30.74 -10.61 6.04
CA LYS A 26 31.42 -11.83 6.39
C LYS A 26 30.52 -12.77 7.22
N PHE A 27 29.90 -12.24 8.25
CA PHE A 27 28.99 -13.03 9.10
C PHE A 27 27.80 -13.59 8.31
N ALA A 28 27.23 -12.81 7.39
CA ALA A 28 26.12 -13.25 6.55
C ALA A 28 26.53 -14.43 5.63
N LEU A 29 27.73 -14.38 5.03
CA LEU A 29 28.27 -15.47 4.22
C LEU A 29 28.58 -16.74 5.05
N GLU A 30 29.08 -16.60 6.28
CA GLU A 30 29.28 -17.68 7.22
C GLU A 30 27.96 -18.28 7.74
N SER A 31 26.89 -17.51 7.73
CA SER A 31 25.54 -17.90 8.19
C SER A 31 24.66 -18.52 7.09
N GLY A 32 25.17 -18.72 5.85
CA GLY A 32 24.44 -19.41 4.79
C GLY A 32 24.09 -18.57 3.56
N CYS A 33 24.37 -17.24 3.54
CA CYS A 33 24.22 -16.47 2.32
C CYS A 33 25.20 -16.95 1.24
N ALA A 34 24.71 -17.10 0.00
CA ALA A 34 25.55 -17.47 -1.14
C ALA A 34 26.47 -16.34 -1.58
N TYR A 35 25.97 -15.10 -1.53
CA TYR A 35 26.70 -13.90 -1.94
C TYR A 35 26.40 -12.74 -1.01
N ALA A 36 27.33 -11.76 -0.96
CA ALA A 36 27.17 -10.51 -0.27
C ALA A 36 27.47 -9.34 -1.20
N ILE A 37 26.51 -8.43 -1.40
CA ILE A 37 26.70 -7.16 -2.09
C ILE A 37 27.17 -6.15 -1.05
N ILE A 38 28.35 -5.54 -1.32
CA ILE A 38 29.01 -4.53 -0.48
C ILE A 38 29.38 -3.30 -1.32
N ASP A 39 29.49 -2.13 -0.70
CA ASP A 39 29.97 -0.89 -1.34
C ASP A 39 31.24 -0.31 -0.68
N GLU A 40 31.88 -1.07 0.22
CA GLU A 40 33.15 -0.72 0.84
C GLU A 40 34.08 -1.95 0.74
N GLY A 41 35.07 -1.86 -0.15
CA GLY A 41 35.96 -3.00 -0.51
C GLY A 41 36.82 -3.50 0.65
N GLU A 42 37.05 -2.70 1.69
CA GLU A 42 37.84 -3.08 2.89
C GLU A 42 37.16 -4.20 3.70
N TYR A 43 35.86 -4.42 3.54
CA TYR A 43 35.12 -5.50 4.20
C TYR A 43 35.11 -6.82 3.39
N ALA A 44 35.64 -6.80 2.17
CA ALA A 44 35.79 -8.03 1.39
C ALA A 44 36.97 -8.87 1.93
N VAL A 45 36.80 -10.19 1.95
CA VAL A 45 37.88 -11.11 2.22
C VAL A 45 38.64 -11.36 0.91
N GLU A 46 39.96 -11.15 0.92
CA GLU A 46 40.81 -11.34 -0.27
C GLU A 46 40.69 -12.79 -0.80
N GLY A 47 40.44 -12.92 -2.12
CA GLY A 47 40.26 -14.20 -2.79
C GLY A 47 38.88 -14.85 -2.65
N ASP A 48 37.96 -14.31 -1.85
CA ASP A 48 36.62 -14.86 -1.73
C ASP A 48 35.67 -14.18 -2.78
N GLN A 49 35.32 -14.96 -3.81
CA GLN A 49 34.49 -14.49 -4.93
C GLN A 49 33.00 -14.33 -4.58
N ARG A 50 32.57 -14.60 -3.36
CA ARG A 50 31.21 -14.40 -2.92
C ARG A 50 30.88 -12.95 -2.61
N TYR A 51 31.89 -12.10 -2.48
CA TYR A 51 31.70 -10.65 -2.35
C TYR A 51 31.50 -10.00 -3.72
N ILE A 52 30.42 -9.23 -3.85
CA ILE A 52 30.11 -8.43 -5.05
C ILE A 52 30.24 -6.96 -4.65
N LEU A 53 31.34 -6.33 -5.08
CA LEU A 53 31.57 -4.92 -4.83
C LEU A 53 30.80 -4.07 -5.84
N VAL A 54 30.04 -3.10 -5.34
CA VAL A 54 29.23 -2.15 -6.11
C VAL A 54 29.50 -0.72 -5.63
N ASP A 55 29.09 0.28 -6.43
CA ASP A 55 29.26 1.70 -6.07
C ASP A 55 28.32 2.10 -4.92
N ASN A 56 27.10 1.55 -4.88
CA ASN A 56 26.09 1.85 -3.85
C ASN A 56 25.13 0.68 -3.68
N CYS A 57 25.11 0.09 -2.48
CA CYS A 57 24.28 -1.07 -2.15
C CYS A 57 22.77 -0.78 -2.25
N LEU A 58 22.33 0.41 -1.83
CA LEU A 58 20.92 0.79 -1.89
C LEU A 58 20.44 0.94 -3.32
N GLN A 59 21.20 1.64 -4.15
CA GLN A 59 20.88 1.81 -5.56
C GLN A 59 20.87 0.45 -6.30
N THR A 60 21.84 -0.42 -6.00
CA THR A 60 21.89 -1.77 -6.55
C THR A 60 20.67 -2.60 -6.15
N MET A 61 20.21 -2.50 -4.90
CA MET A 61 18.99 -3.17 -4.45
C MET A 61 17.75 -2.67 -5.22
N GLN A 62 17.64 -1.37 -5.44
CA GLN A 62 16.53 -0.76 -6.16
C GLN A 62 16.51 -1.18 -7.64
N GLN A 63 17.67 -1.18 -8.29
CA GLN A 63 17.82 -1.66 -9.66
C GLN A 63 17.52 -3.16 -9.79
N LEU A 64 18.00 -3.98 -8.84
CA LEU A 64 17.72 -5.40 -8.79
C LEU A 64 16.23 -5.68 -8.61
N ALA A 65 15.55 -4.93 -7.74
CA ALA A 65 14.11 -5.06 -7.51
C ALA A 65 13.29 -4.69 -8.76
N ASN A 66 13.66 -3.62 -9.46
CA ASN A 66 13.02 -3.23 -10.71
C ASN A 66 13.28 -4.27 -11.81
N TYR A 67 14.51 -4.77 -11.95
CA TYR A 67 14.86 -5.82 -12.89
C TYR A 67 14.05 -7.10 -12.60
N HIS A 68 14.03 -7.55 -11.34
CA HIS A 68 13.29 -8.74 -10.91
C HIS A 68 11.78 -8.61 -11.23
N ARG A 69 11.17 -7.47 -10.93
CA ARG A 69 9.77 -7.18 -11.23
C ARG A 69 9.49 -7.30 -12.73
N ARG A 70 10.38 -6.73 -13.57
CA ARG A 70 10.25 -6.79 -15.03
C ARG A 70 10.34 -8.22 -15.58
N GLN A 71 11.25 -9.04 -15.03
CA GLN A 71 11.42 -10.44 -15.48
C GLN A 71 10.18 -11.28 -15.20
N LEU A 72 9.47 -11.04 -14.10
CA LEU A 72 8.27 -11.79 -13.76
C LEU A 72 7.03 -11.29 -14.50
N GLY A 73 6.97 -10.04 -14.92
CA GLY A 73 5.84 -9.46 -15.65
C GLY A 73 4.53 -9.37 -14.84
N THR A 74 4.58 -9.59 -13.53
CA THR A 74 3.42 -9.50 -12.63
C THR A 74 2.77 -8.11 -12.74
N LYS A 75 1.44 -8.05 -12.89
CA LYS A 75 0.71 -6.79 -12.89
C LYS A 75 0.75 -6.10 -11.53
N VAL A 76 1.08 -4.81 -11.53
CA VAL A 76 1.28 -4.04 -10.29
C VAL A 76 0.26 -2.91 -10.17
N ILE A 77 -0.37 -2.84 -8.99
CA ILE A 77 -1.24 -1.76 -8.56
C ILE A 77 -0.44 -0.89 -7.58
N GLY A 78 -0.12 0.35 -7.98
CA GLY A 78 0.54 1.34 -7.12
C GLY A 78 -0.48 2.12 -6.29
N ILE A 79 -0.22 2.23 -4.99
CA ILE A 79 -1.10 2.97 -4.07
C ILE A 79 -0.31 4.08 -3.40
N THR A 80 -0.82 5.31 -3.48
CA THR A 80 -0.35 6.43 -2.67
C THR A 80 -1.53 7.24 -2.11
N GLY A 81 -1.25 8.32 -1.42
CA GLY A 81 -2.25 9.22 -0.82
C GLY A 81 -1.78 9.77 0.52
N THR A 82 -2.53 10.68 1.09
CA THR A 82 -2.22 11.23 2.41
C THR A 82 -2.61 10.25 3.50
N ASN A 83 -3.88 9.89 3.57
CA ASN A 83 -4.44 8.97 4.57
C ASN A 83 -5.03 7.71 3.90
N GLY A 84 -5.27 6.66 4.68
CA GLY A 84 -5.96 5.46 4.23
C GLY A 84 -5.16 4.51 3.34
N LYS A 85 -3.93 4.82 2.94
CA LYS A 85 -3.09 3.96 2.08
C LYS A 85 -3.03 2.51 2.55
N THR A 86 -2.62 2.29 3.78
CA THR A 86 -2.45 0.94 4.33
C THR A 86 -3.78 0.22 4.46
N THR A 87 -4.83 0.89 4.93
CA THR A 87 -6.18 0.30 5.00
C THR A 87 -6.69 -0.07 3.61
N THR A 88 -6.57 0.84 2.64
CA THR A 88 -6.96 0.58 1.25
C THR A 88 -6.17 -0.59 0.65
N LYS A 89 -4.85 -0.63 0.85
CA LYS A 89 -3.99 -1.73 0.43
C LYS A 89 -4.45 -3.07 1.02
N GLU A 90 -4.74 -3.11 2.31
CA GLU A 90 -5.18 -4.33 2.99
C GLU A 90 -6.55 -4.79 2.48
N LEU A 91 -7.51 -3.87 2.32
CA LEU A 91 -8.83 -4.18 1.75
C LEU A 91 -8.72 -4.69 0.30
N ILE A 92 -7.95 -4.01 -0.55
CA ILE A 92 -7.70 -4.43 -1.93
C ILE A 92 -7.07 -5.83 -1.95
N SER A 93 -6.05 -6.05 -1.14
CA SER A 93 -5.35 -7.34 -1.10
C SER A 93 -6.25 -8.46 -0.60
N THR A 94 -7.09 -8.20 0.43
CA THR A 94 -8.06 -9.16 0.96
C THR A 94 -9.11 -9.54 -0.09
N VAL A 95 -9.61 -8.56 -0.83
CA VAL A 95 -10.59 -8.79 -1.91
C VAL A 95 -9.94 -9.54 -3.07
N LEU A 96 -8.80 -9.09 -3.57
CA LEU A 96 -8.12 -9.74 -4.70
C LEU A 96 -7.70 -11.17 -4.38
N SER A 97 -7.31 -11.46 -3.14
CA SER A 97 -6.91 -12.80 -2.69
C SER A 97 -8.06 -13.83 -2.73
N GLN A 98 -9.30 -13.40 -2.98
CA GLN A 98 -10.42 -14.33 -3.20
C GLN A 98 -10.35 -15.06 -4.54
N ALA A 99 -9.57 -14.55 -5.51
CA ALA A 99 -9.46 -15.11 -6.85
C ALA A 99 -8.03 -15.14 -7.39
N HIS A 100 -7.08 -14.47 -6.77
CA HIS A 100 -5.72 -14.30 -7.25
C HIS A 100 -4.69 -14.58 -6.16
N ASN A 101 -3.47 -14.95 -6.59
CA ASN A 101 -2.32 -15.00 -5.70
C ASN A 101 -1.64 -13.62 -5.66
N VAL A 102 -1.79 -12.91 -4.53
CA VAL A 102 -1.47 -11.49 -4.42
C VAL A 102 -0.25 -11.25 -3.53
N LEU A 103 0.79 -10.61 -4.07
CA LEU A 103 1.81 -9.97 -3.25
C LEU A 103 1.35 -8.59 -2.82
N TYR A 104 1.60 -8.21 -1.58
CA TYR A 104 1.35 -6.84 -1.12
C TYR A 104 2.41 -6.35 -0.13
N THR A 105 2.49 -5.02 -0.01
CA THR A 105 3.38 -4.35 0.95
C THR A 105 2.99 -4.72 2.37
N LEU A 106 3.92 -5.29 3.13
CA LEU A 106 3.73 -5.62 4.55
C LEU A 106 3.96 -4.38 5.41
N GLY A 107 3.10 -4.20 6.41
CA GLY A 107 3.20 -3.08 7.33
C GLY A 107 3.26 -1.73 6.58
N ASN A 108 4.30 -0.95 6.89
CA ASN A 108 4.60 0.35 6.32
C ASN A 108 5.88 0.37 5.44
N LEU A 109 6.23 -0.74 4.80
CA LEU A 109 7.38 -0.86 3.90
C LEU A 109 7.15 -0.11 2.58
N ASN A 110 6.88 1.19 2.66
CA ASN A 110 6.40 2.03 1.56
C ASN A 110 7.40 3.11 1.11
N ASN A 111 8.65 3.07 1.59
CA ASN A 111 9.72 4.00 1.28
C ASN A 111 10.76 3.40 0.30
N HIS A 112 11.83 4.15 0.04
CA HIS A 112 12.92 3.80 -0.88
C HIS A 112 13.72 2.51 -0.53
N ILE A 113 13.50 1.93 0.65
CA ILE A 113 14.03 0.63 1.07
C ILE A 113 12.92 -0.43 1.09
N GLY A 114 11.76 -0.10 1.65
CA GLY A 114 10.66 -1.03 1.82
C GLY A 114 10.01 -1.46 0.51
N VAL A 115 9.88 -0.55 -0.45
CA VAL A 115 9.33 -0.84 -1.78
C VAL A 115 10.19 -1.85 -2.54
N PRO A 116 11.51 -1.65 -2.72
CA PRO A 116 12.35 -2.67 -3.34
C PRO A 116 12.38 -3.99 -2.57
N THR A 117 12.39 -3.95 -1.23
CA THR A 117 12.29 -5.17 -0.41
C THR A 117 11.01 -5.94 -0.69
N THR A 118 9.89 -5.24 -0.89
CA THR A 118 8.61 -5.87 -1.24
C THR A 118 8.67 -6.48 -2.64
N LEU A 119 9.19 -5.77 -3.63
CA LEU A 119 9.32 -6.26 -5.02
C LEU A 119 10.22 -7.50 -5.12
N LEU A 120 11.30 -7.59 -4.35
CA LEU A 120 12.18 -8.76 -4.30
C LEU A 120 11.52 -10.02 -3.71
N ARG A 121 10.32 -9.89 -3.12
CA ARG A 121 9.49 -11.02 -2.67
C ARG A 121 8.56 -11.54 -3.76
N LEU A 122 8.48 -10.90 -4.93
CA LEU A 122 7.72 -11.41 -6.07
C LEU A 122 8.23 -12.80 -6.46
N LYS A 123 7.30 -13.64 -6.87
CA LYS A 123 7.54 -14.99 -7.37
C LYS A 123 6.68 -15.24 -8.60
N PRO A 124 7.03 -16.22 -9.44
CA PRO A 124 6.25 -16.54 -10.65
C PRO A 124 4.77 -16.88 -10.40
N GLU A 125 4.45 -17.38 -9.21
CA GLU A 125 3.07 -17.72 -8.83
C GLU A 125 2.19 -16.51 -8.48
N HIS A 126 2.75 -15.29 -8.31
CA HIS A 126 1.95 -14.10 -8.03
C HIS A 126 1.31 -13.55 -9.30
N ASP A 127 -0.03 -13.50 -9.32
CA ASP A 127 -0.80 -12.91 -10.41
C ASP A 127 -0.78 -11.38 -10.38
N LEU A 128 -0.86 -10.83 -9.17
CA LEU A 128 -0.98 -9.40 -8.90
C LEU A 128 -0.05 -8.97 -7.78
N ALA A 129 0.37 -7.71 -7.81
CA ALA A 129 1.07 -7.07 -6.71
C ALA A 129 0.41 -5.74 -6.33
N VAL A 130 0.25 -5.48 -5.03
CA VAL A 130 -0.32 -4.25 -4.47
C VAL A 130 0.77 -3.53 -3.68
N ILE A 131 1.33 -2.47 -4.25
CA ILE A 131 2.51 -1.79 -3.72
C ILE A 131 2.15 -0.41 -3.17
N GLU A 132 2.29 -0.27 -1.86
CA GLU A 132 2.10 1.01 -1.17
C GLU A 132 3.35 1.88 -1.33
N MET A 133 3.16 3.14 -1.76
CA MET A 133 4.20 4.14 -1.96
C MET A 133 3.94 5.36 -1.07
N GLY A 134 4.82 5.59 -0.11
CA GLY A 134 4.80 6.72 0.81
C GLY A 134 5.70 7.85 0.34
N ALA A 135 5.38 9.08 0.74
CA ALA A 135 6.25 10.23 0.53
C ALA A 135 6.06 11.27 1.64
N ASN A 136 7.18 11.90 2.00
CA ASN A 136 7.27 13.06 2.88
C ASN A 136 7.78 14.30 2.14
N HIS A 137 8.41 14.13 0.95
CA HIS A 137 8.98 15.19 0.14
C HIS A 137 8.57 15.05 -1.34
N PRO A 138 8.58 16.17 -2.11
CA PRO A 138 8.39 16.14 -3.56
C PRO A 138 9.43 15.26 -4.26
N GLY A 139 9.00 14.56 -5.33
CA GLY A 139 9.84 13.66 -6.11
C GLY A 139 9.90 12.24 -5.61
N GLU A 140 9.48 11.95 -4.36
CA GLU A 140 9.58 10.60 -3.80
C GLU A 140 8.58 9.62 -4.45
N ILE A 141 7.34 10.04 -4.76
CA ILE A 141 6.39 9.18 -5.46
C ILE A 141 6.85 8.92 -6.90
N LYS A 142 7.39 9.92 -7.58
CA LYS A 142 8.00 9.75 -8.90
C LYS A 142 9.10 8.69 -8.85
N PHE A 143 10.05 8.83 -7.93
CA PHE A 143 11.15 7.91 -7.73
C PHE A 143 10.67 6.48 -7.45
N LEU A 144 9.71 6.30 -6.54
CA LEU A 144 9.14 5.00 -6.23
C LEU A 144 8.37 4.42 -7.42
N SER A 145 7.65 5.25 -8.19
CA SER A 145 6.95 4.82 -9.40
C SER A 145 7.91 4.32 -10.49
N GLU A 146 9.10 4.91 -10.59
CA GLU A 146 10.15 4.47 -11.52
C GLU A 146 10.74 3.11 -11.13
N ILE A 147 10.79 2.77 -9.81
CA ILE A 147 11.21 1.44 -9.34
C ILE A 147 10.09 0.41 -9.53
N VAL A 148 8.85 0.78 -9.17
CA VAL A 148 7.68 -0.11 -9.18
C VAL A 148 7.15 -0.36 -10.58
N GLU A 149 7.13 0.67 -11.43
CA GLU A 149 6.51 0.69 -12.76
C GLU A 149 5.06 0.17 -12.73
N PRO A 150 4.16 0.77 -11.93
CA PRO A 150 2.80 0.28 -11.79
C PRO A 150 2.03 0.25 -13.11
N ASP A 151 1.17 -0.75 -13.29
CA ASP A 151 0.27 -0.88 -14.45
C ASP A 151 -1.07 -0.21 -14.17
N CYS A 152 -1.45 -0.19 -12.90
CA CYS A 152 -2.63 0.51 -12.39
C CYS A 152 -2.24 1.37 -11.19
N GLY A 153 -3.03 2.40 -10.90
CA GLY A 153 -2.76 3.23 -9.74
C GLY A 153 -4.01 3.77 -9.06
N ILE A 154 -3.83 4.07 -7.78
CA ILE A 154 -4.85 4.75 -6.98
C ILE A 154 -4.18 5.76 -6.04
N ILE A 155 -4.74 6.96 -5.97
CA ILE A 155 -4.47 7.94 -4.90
C ILE A 155 -5.69 7.92 -3.99
N THR A 156 -5.51 7.45 -2.75
CA THR A 156 -6.63 7.29 -1.81
C THR A 156 -7.31 8.62 -1.49
N ASN A 157 -6.52 9.62 -1.19
CA ASN A 157 -6.94 11.01 -1.00
C ASN A 157 -5.73 11.95 -0.98
N VAL A 158 -6.04 13.26 -1.02
CA VAL A 158 -5.10 14.34 -0.73
C VAL A 158 -5.63 15.13 0.47
N GLY A 159 -4.81 15.35 1.47
CA GLY A 159 -5.18 16.00 2.73
C GLY A 159 -4.03 16.83 3.30
N LYS A 160 -4.32 17.63 4.31
CA LYS A 160 -3.33 18.50 4.96
C LYS A 160 -2.49 17.69 5.96
N ALA A 161 -1.54 16.90 5.47
CA ALA A 161 -0.56 16.20 6.30
C ALA A 161 0.85 16.43 5.76
N HIS A 162 1.86 16.37 6.65
CA HIS A 162 3.28 16.59 6.32
C HIS A 162 3.56 17.91 5.59
N LEU A 163 2.83 18.98 5.93
CA LEU A 163 2.95 20.28 5.26
C LEU A 163 4.36 20.87 5.35
N GLU A 164 5.12 20.55 6.40
CA GLU A 164 6.52 20.97 6.54
C GLU A 164 7.40 20.41 5.41
N GLY A 165 7.20 19.14 5.03
CA GLY A 165 7.96 18.50 3.97
C GLY A 165 7.50 18.87 2.56
N PHE A 166 6.20 19.16 2.37
CA PHE A 166 5.61 19.49 1.06
C PHE A 166 5.47 20.99 0.79
N GLY A 167 5.70 21.84 1.81
CA GLY A 167 5.60 23.30 1.74
C GLY A 167 4.20 23.86 1.69
N SER A 168 3.23 23.19 1.05
CA SER A 168 1.83 23.61 0.93
C SER A 168 0.91 22.44 0.63
N PHE A 169 -0.42 22.68 0.66
CA PHE A 169 -1.40 21.69 0.24
C PHE A 169 -1.30 21.36 -1.25
N GLU A 170 -1.01 22.36 -2.09
CA GLU A 170 -0.74 22.18 -3.51
C GLU A 170 0.49 21.30 -3.72
N GLY A 171 1.51 21.44 -2.86
CA GLY A 171 2.69 20.57 -2.84
C GLY A 171 2.32 19.12 -2.57
N VAL A 172 1.38 18.85 -1.65
CA VAL A 172 0.85 17.50 -1.39
C VAL A 172 0.16 16.96 -2.63
N ILE A 173 -0.75 17.74 -3.25
CA ILE A 173 -1.48 17.32 -4.48
C ILE A 173 -0.48 16.98 -5.57
N LYS A 174 0.49 17.86 -5.83
CA LYS A 174 1.52 17.67 -6.86
C LYS A 174 2.33 16.40 -6.60
N THR A 175 2.80 16.19 -5.38
CA THR A 175 3.62 15.01 -5.04
C THR A 175 2.82 13.71 -5.17
N LYS A 176 1.58 13.65 -4.69
CA LYS A 176 0.76 12.44 -4.88
C LYS A 176 0.40 12.27 -6.36
N GLY A 177 0.18 13.35 -7.09
CA GLY A 177 -0.05 13.39 -8.55
C GLY A 177 1.11 12.82 -9.39
N GLU A 178 2.33 12.73 -8.85
CA GLU A 178 3.48 12.11 -9.54
C GLU A 178 3.18 10.65 -9.96
N LEU A 179 2.31 9.92 -9.24
CA LEU A 179 1.82 8.61 -9.66
C LEU A 179 0.99 8.72 -10.97
N TYR A 180 0.11 9.71 -11.05
CA TYR A 180 -0.69 9.96 -12.25
C TYR A 180 0.18 10.39 -13.41
N ASP A 181 1.22 11.20 -13.16
CA ASP A 181 2.19 11.62 -14.19
C ASP A 181 2.98 10.44 -14.76
N PHE A 182 3.29 9.44 -13.92
CA PHE A 182 3.91 8.19 -14.37
C PHE A 182 2.94 7.39 -15.25
N LEU A 183 1.71 7.15 -14.76
CA LEU A 183 0.71 6.33 -15.44
C LEU A 183 0.25 6.97 -16.78
N ARG A 184 0.19 8.30 -16.86
CA ARG A 184 -0.15 9.02 -18.09
C ARG A 184 0.82 8.73 -19.24
N LYS A 185 2.08 8.41 -18.92
CA LYS A 185 3.12 8.06 -19.89
C LYS A 185 3.17 6.58 -20.23
N LYS A 186 2.49 5.74 -19.44
CA LYS A 186 2.51 4.29 -19.62
C LYS A 186 1.27 3.85 -20.40
N GLU A 187 1.49 3.34 -21.61
CA GLU A 187 0.43 2.82 -22.46
C GLU A 187 -0.34 1.67 -21.76
N GLY A 188 -1.66 1.67 -21.89
CA GLY A 188 -2.53 0.66 -21.29
C GLY A 188 -2.69 0.75 -19.78
N SER A 189 -2.15 1.81 -19.14
CA SER A 189 -2.33 2.03 -17.70
C SER A 189 -3.78 2.36 -17.34
N THR A 190 -4.16 2.12 -16.09
CA THR A 190 -5.50 2.39 -15.56
C THR A 190 -5.41 3.07 -14.20
N VAL A 191 -6.27 4.06 -13.96
CA VAL A 191 -6.38 4.75 -12.68
C VAL A 191 -7.75 4.50 -12.06
N PHE A 192 -7.77 3.97 -10.85
CA PHE A 192 -8.96 3.90 -10.01
C PHE A 192 -9.10 5.21 -9.26
N ILE A 193 -10.21 5.92 -9.46
CA ILE A 193 -10.33 7.29 -8.96
C ILE A 193 -11.61 7.49 -8.14
N HIS A 194 -11.46 8.13 -6.97
CA HIS A 194 -12.57 8.58 -6.15
C HIS A 194 -13.20 9.82 -6.80
N HIS A 195 -14.32 9.63 -7.48
CA HIS A 195 -15.00 10.68 -8.26
C HIS A 195 -15.41 11.89 -7.42
N ASP A 196 -15.85 11.65 -6.18
CA ASP A 196 -16.29 12.73 -5.28
C ASP A 196 -15.13 13.60 -4.77
N ASN A 197 -13.87 13.23 -5.08
CA ASN A 197 -12.70 14.03 -4.73
C ASN A 197 -12.28 14.95 -5.87
N ALA A 198 -12.77 16.19 -5.83
CA ALA A 198 -12.51 17.20 -6.86
C ALA A 198 -11.01 17.46 -7.11
N TYR A 199 -10.15 17.36 -6.08
CA TYR A 199 -8.70 17.56 -6.25
C TYR A 199 -8.09 16.45 -7.12
N LEU A 200 -8.53 15.21 -6.93
CA LEU A 200 -8.03 14.08 -7.74
C LEU A 200 -8.55 14.18 -9.17
N MET A 201 -9.83 14.53 -9.34
CA MET A 201 -10.44 14.72 -10.67
C MET A 201 -9.73 15.81 -11.47
N ASN A 202 -9.35 16.92 -10.82
CA ASN A 202 -8.67 18.04 -11.48
C ASN A 202 -7.26 17.70 -12.02
N ILE A 203 -6.60 16.67 -11.48
CA ILE A 203 -5.26 16.25 -11.94
C ILE A 203 -5.29 14.97 -12.78
N ALA A 204 -6.49 14.47 -13.12
CA ALA A 204 -6.69 13.18 -13.79
C ALA A 204 -6.83 13.28 -15.32
N GLU A 205 -6.70 14.47 -15.90
CA GLU A 205 -6.82 14.67 -17.35
C GLU A 205 -5.85 13.76 -18.14
N GLY A 206 -6.36 13.16 -19.21
CA GLY A 206 -5.58 12.29 -20.11
C GLY A 206 -5.28 10.90 -19.58
N LEU A 207 -5.92 10.47 -18.46
CA LEU A 207 -5.79 9.14 -17.90
C LEU A 207 -7.00 8.26 -18.26
N ASN A 208 -6.79 6.94 -18.32
CA ASN A 208 -7.86 5.96 -18.42
C ASN A 208 -8.42 5.70 -17.01
N LEU A 209 -9.63 6.20 -16.75
CA LEU A 209 -10.23 6.24 -15.41
C LEU A 209 -11.27 5.15 -15.19
N ILE A 210 -11.23 4.52 -14.04
CA ILE A 210 -12.28 3.67 -13.49
C ILE A 210 -12.80 4.36 -12.22
N PRO A 211 -13.91 5.12 -12.32
CA PRO A 211 -14.40 5.95 -11.24
C PRO A 211 -15.25 5.16 -10.24
N TYR A 212 -15.14 5.53 -8.97
CA TYR A 212 -16.01 5.08 -7.88
C TYR A 212 -16.39 6.25 -6.96
N GLY A 213 -17.54 6.15 -6.31
CA GLY A 213 -18.03 7.22 -5.44
C GLY A 213 -19.50 7.07 -5.06
N THR A 214 -20.19 8.20 -4.90
CA THR A 214 -21.59 8.23 -4.48
C THR A 214 -22.60 8.43 -5.63
N GLU A 215 -22.16 8.87 -6.80
CA GLU A 215 -23.00 9.08 -7.96
C GLU A 215 -23.40 7.78 -8.67
N ASP A 216 -24.64 7.71 -9.17
CA ASP A 216 -25.23 6.47 -9.67
C ASP A 216 -24.57 5.87 -10.93
N ASP A 217 -24.00 6.68 -11.80
CA ASP A 217 -23.48 6.25 -13.11
C ASP A 217 -22.00 5.80 -13.08
N LEU A 218 -21.40 5.73 -11.88
CA LEU A 218 -20.01 5.33 -11.73
C LEU A 218 -19.83 3.80 -11.90
N TYR A 219 -18.60 3.37 -12.19
CA TYR A 219 -18.27 1.95 -12.33
C TYR A 219 -18.65 1.15 -11.06
N VAL A 220 -18.39 1.72 -9.88
CA VAL A 220 -18.93 1.29 -8.59
C VAL A 220 -19.44 2.51 -7.85
N ASN A 221 -20.65 2.44 -7.35
CA ASN A 221 -21.23 3.49 -6.51
C ASN A 221 -21.83 2.90 -5.24
N GLY A 222 -22.01 3.75 -4.22
CA GLY A 222 -22.60 3.31 -2.97
C GLY A 222 -22.95 4.44 -2.04
N ARG A 223 -23.55 4.07 -0.92
CA ARG A 223 -23.94 4.99 0.15
C ARG A 223 -23.80 4.34 1.51
N ILE A 224 -23.47 5.13 2.51
CA ILE A 224 -23.43 4.68 3.90
C ILE A 224 -24.86 4.45 4.37
N THR A 225 -25.11 3.31 5.01
CA THR A 225 -26.40 2.95 5.61
C THR A 225 -26.33 2.86 7.13
N GLY A 226 -25.12 2.83 7.72
CA GLY A 226 -24.89 2.84 9.16
C GLY A 226 -23.41 2.91 9.50
N ASN A 227 -23.08 3.38 10.72
CA ASN A 227 -21.68 3.50 11.18
C ASN A 227 -21.49 3.30 12.70
N SER A 228 -22.44 2.61 13.37
CA SER A 228 -22.41 2.45 14.83
C SER A 228 -22.45 1.00 15.26
N PRO A 229 -21.35 0.45 15.82
CA PRO A 229 -19.99 1.01 15.82
C PRO A 229 -19.26 0.82 14.48
N TYR A 230 -19.74 -0.11 13.65
CA TYR A 230 -19.08 -0.51 12.41
C TYR A 230 -19.75 0.12 11.18
N LEU A 231 -18.92 0.45 10.20
CA LEU A 231 -19.36 0.96 8.92
C LEU A 231 -20.21 -0.09 8.19
N THR A 232 -21.45 0.30 7.87
CA THR A 232 -22.37 -0.47 7.02
C THR A 232 -22.72 0.40 5.81
N PHE A 233 -22.68 -0.19 4.63
CA PHE A 233 -22.97 0.53 3.40
C PHE A 233 -23.63 -0.39 2.37
N GLU A 234 -24.27 0.24 1.42
CA GLU A 234 -24.83 -0.37 0.22
C GLU A 234 -23.99 0.05 -0.99
N TRP A 235 -23.79 -0.85 -1.92
CA TRP A 235 -23.10 -0.57 -3.16
C TRP A 235 -23.71 -1.31 -4.34
N LYS A 236 -23.47 -0.81 -5.55
CA LYS A 236 -23.86 -1.45 -6.82
C LYS A 236 -22.86 -1.10 -7.91
N ALA A 237 -22.87 -1.87 -8.99
CA ALA A 237 -22.07 -1.63 -10.19
C ALA A 237 -22.89 -0.89 -11.24
N GLY A 238 -22.51 0.35 -11.52
CA GLY A 238 -23.26 1.20 -12.44
C GLY A 238 -24.69 1.49 -11.97
N LYS A 239 -25.48 2.08 -12.84
CA LYS A 239 -26.84 2.53 -12.53
C LYS A 239 -27.81 1.40 -12.24
N ASP A 240 -27.78 0.35 -13.08
CA ASP A 240 -28.76 -0.74 -13.07
C ASP A 240 -28.23 -2.04 -12.43
N GLY A 241 -27.06 -1.96 -11.75
CA GLY A 241 -26.45 -3.09 -11.08
C GLY A 241 -27.25 -3.56 -9.87
N LYS A 242 -27.09 -4.86 -9.54
CA LYS A 242 -27.63 -5.41 -8.30
C LYS A 242 -27.03 -4.68 -7.10
N SER A 243 -27.87 -4.34 -6.13
CA SER A 243 -27.45 -3.73 -4.88
C SER A 243 -27.02 -4.81 -3.88
N TYR A 244 -25.94 -4.52 -3.18
CA TYR A 244 -25.39 -5.35 -2.11
C TYR A 244 -25.20 -4.52 -0.84
N GLN A 245 -25.60 -5.07 0.29
CA GLN A 245 -25.34 -4.47 1.59
C GLN A 245 -24.18 -5.19 2.27
N VAL A 246 -23.24 -4.42 2.81
CA VAL A 246 -22.06 -4.95 3.52
C VAL A 246 -21.96 -4.30 4.88
N GLN A 247 -21.89 -5.10 5.93
CA GLN A 247 -21.49 -4.68 7.27
C GLN A 247 -20.04 -5.10 7.47
N THR A 248 -19.16 -4.13 7.68
CA THR A 248 -17.72 -4.35 7.89
C THR A 248 -17.38 -4.39 9.37
N GLN A 249 -16.11 -4.63 9.68
CA GLN A 249 -15.53 -4.41 11.02
C GLN A 249 -14.68 -3.12 11.07
N LEU A 250 -14.85 -2.25 10.09
CA LEU A 250 -14.21 -0.93 10.03
C LEU A 250 -15.01 0.09 10.83
N ILE A 251 -14.32 1.00 11.49
CA ILE A 251 -14.93 2.09 12.25
C ILE A 251 -14.68 3.40 11.51
N GLY A 252 -15.73 4.23 11.41
CA GLY A 252 -15.68 5.56 10.82
C GLY A 252 -15.96 5.59 9.32
N GLU A 253 -16.72 6.61 8.93
CA GLU A 253 -17.17 6.84 7.55
C GLU A 253 -16.04 7.10 6.57
N TYR A 254 -14.88 7.58 7.05
CA TYR A 254 -13.69 7.80 6.23
C TYR A 254 -13.13 6.51 5.61
N ASN A 255 -13.57 5.33 6.08
CA ASN A 255 -13.22 4.05 5.47
C ASN A 255 -14.14 3.68 4.29
N PHE A 256 -15.24 4.38 4.10
CA PHE A 256 -16.17 4.09 3.01
C PHE A 256 -15.52 4.23 1.62
N PRO A 257 -14.82 5.32 1.29
CA PRO A 257 -14.10 5.40 0.02
C PRO A 257 -13.02 4.30 -0.13
N ASN A 258 -12.37 3.89 0.97
CA ASN A 258 -11.37 2.81 0.94
C ASN A 258 -12.02 1.46 0.59
N ALA A 259 -13.22 1.19 1.12
CA ALA A 259 -14.01 -0.01 0.80
C ALA A 259 -14.50 0.02 -0.66
N LEU A 260 -15.03 1.15 -1.14
CA LEU A 260 -15.44 1.29 -2.54
C LEU A 260 -14.26 1.10 -3.52
N ALA A 261 -13.08 1.60 -3.16
CA ALA A 261 -11.87 1.37 -3.94
C ALA A 261 -11.54 -0.13 -4.06
N ALA A 262 -11.64 -0.86 -2.96
CA ALA A 262 -11.38 -2.30 -2.95
C ALA A 262 -12.42 -3.08 -3.78
N ILE A 263 -13.70 -2.70 -3.71
CA ILE A 263 -14.77 -3.27 -4.55
C ILE A 263 -14.47 -3.02 -6.03
N THR A 264 -14.14 -1.78 -6.37
CA THR A 264 -13.85 -1.35 -7.74
C THR A 264 -12.70 -2.14 -8.34
N ILE A 265 -11.61 -2.26 -7.62
CA ILE A 265 -10.41 -2.98 -8.05
C ILE A 265 -10.70 -4.48 -8.11
N GLY A 266 -11.39 -5.05 -7.12
CA GLY A 266 -11.79 -6.45 -7.13
C GLY A 266 -12.62 -6.82 -8.35
N ARG A 267 -13.63 -6.02 -8.67
CA ARG A 267 -14.46 -6.22 -9.87
C ARG A 267 -13.66 -6.07 -11.16
N PHE A 268 -12.81 -5.07 -11.24
CA PHE A 268 -11.95 -4.83 -12.41
C PHE A 268 -11.05 -6.05 -12.72
N PHE A 269 -10.58 -6.71 -11.69
CA PHE A 269 -9.78 -7.94 -11.81
C PHE A 269 -10.60 -9.23 -11.74
N GLY A 270 -11.93 -9.15 -11.87
CA GLY A 270 -12.80 -10.32 -12.05
C GLY A 270 -13.14 -11.09 -10.78
N VAL A 271 -12.99 -10.51 -9.60
CA VAL A 271 -13.47 -11.13 -8.36
C VAL A 271 -15.00 -11.05 -8.32
N GLU A 272 -15.66 -12.17 -8.01
CA GLU A 272 -17.12 -12.25 -7.92
C GLU A 272 -17.66 -11.36 -6.80
N ASP A 273 -18.78 -10.66 -7.04
CA ASP A 273 -19.38 -9.72 -6.09
C ASP A 273 -19.68 -10.34 -4.72
N ALA A 274 -20.11 -11.60 -4.69
CA ALA A 274 -20.35 -12.32 -3.44
C ALA A 274 -19.07 -12.47 -2.60
N LYS A 275 -17.96 -12.84 -3.25
CA LYS A 275 -16.65 -13.00 -2.60
C LYS A 275 -16.08 -11.67 -2.15
N ILE A 276 -16.31 -10.58 -2.91
CA ILE A 276 -15.94 -9.22 -2.50
C ILE A 276 -16.65 -8.87 -1.19
N ASN A 277 -17.96 -9.13 -1.10
CA ASN A 277 -18.74 -8.84 0.11
C ASN A 277 -18.27 -9.66 1.32
N GLU A 278 -18.03 -10.96 1.13
CA GLU A 278 -17.50 -11.83 2.18
C GLU A 278 -16.12 -11.36 2.67
N ALA A 279 -15.24 -11.00 1.76
CA ALA A 279 -13.90 -10.49 2.07
C ALA A 279 -13.96 -9.20 2.91
N LEU A 280 -14.81 -8.24 2.53
CA LEU A 280 -14.97 -6.97 3.25
C LEU A 280 -15.65 -7.15 4.61
N ALA A 281 -16.65 -8.01 4.70
CA ALA A 281 -17.33 -8.30 5.96
C ALA A 281 -16.44 -9.06 6.95
N GLY A 282 -15.57 -9.94 6.44
CA GLY A 282 -14.63 -10.73 7.25
C GLY A 282 -13.34 -10.01 7.60
N TYR A 283 -13.02 -8.91 6.92
CA TYR A 283 -11.77 -8.18 7.17
C TYR A 283 -11.76 -7.55 8.55
N THR A 284 -10.79 -7.92 9.35
CA THR A 284 -10.52 -7.31 10.67
C THR A 284 -9.27 -6.44 10.57
N PRO A 285 -9.36 -5.12 10.85
CA PRO A 285 -8.21 -4.24 10.85
C PRO A 285 -7.10 -4.75 11.76
N GLN A 286 -5.87 -4.75 11.26
CA GLN A 286 -4.67 -5.09 12.01
C GLN A 286 -3.79 -3.83 12.20
N ASN A 287 -2.70 -3.94 12.94
CA ASN A 287 -1.74 -2.86 13.11
C ASN A 287 -2.27 -1.61 13.83
N ASN A 288 -3.17 -1.78 14.78
CA ASN A 288 -3.74 -0.70 15.61
C ASN A 288 -4.40 0.43 14.78
N ARG A 289 -4.99 0.12 13.63
CA ARG A 289 -5.70 1.08 12.78
C ARG A 289 -7.18 0.79 12.78
N SER A 290 -8.00 1.80 13.11
CA SER A 290 -9.47 1.69 13.13
C SER A 290 -9.98 0.47 13.92
N GLN A 291 -9.32 0.14 15.03
CA GLN A 291 -9.66 -1.01 15.87
C GLN A 291 -10.44 -0.60 17.11
N LEU A 292 -11.42 -1.40 17.47
CA LEU A 292 -12.06 -1.37 18.78
C LEU A 292 -11.42 -2.46 19.63
N LYS A 293 -10.74 -2.09 20.72
CA LYS A 293 -10.25 -3.05 21.71
C LYS A 293 -11.06 -2.90 22.99
N LYS A 294 -11.47 -4.03 23.57
CA LYS A 294 -12.00 -4.06 24.93
C LYS A 294 -10.83 -4.06 25.90
N THR A 295 -10.91 -3.20 26.89
CA THR A 295 -10.01 -3.19 28.05
C THR A 295 -10.49 -4.18 29.09
N ASP A 296 -9.64 -4.51 30.07
CA ASP A 296 -9.95 -5.47 31.15
C ASP A 296 -11.14 -5.04 32.01
N ASP A 297 -11.47 -3.75 32.06
CA ASP A 297 -12.64 -3.17 32.72
C ASP A 297 -13.90 -3.12 31.84
N ASN A 298 -13.90 -3.80 30.67
CA ASN A 298 -14.98 -3.78 29.69
C ASN A 298 -15.21 -2.43 28.98
N SER A 299 -14.33 -1.46 29.14
CA SER A 299 -14.37 -0.21 28.39
C SER A 299 -13.97 -0.44 26.93
N ASN A 300 -14.59 0.28 26.00
CA ASN A 300 -14.21 0.25 24.60
C ASN A 300 -13.15 1.32 24.33
N VAL A 301 -11.97 0.93 23.85
CA VAL A 301 -10.91 1.86 23.42
C VAL A 301 -10.81 1.83 21.90
N PHE A 302 -11.03 2.97 21.30
CA PHE A 302 -10.82 3.17 19.86
C PHE A 302 -9.35 3.52 19.59
N ILE A 303 -8.68 2.74 18.75
CA ILE A 303 -7.30 2.99 18.35
C ILE A 303 -7.32 3.53 16.92
N CYS A 304 -7.02 4.83 16.78
CA CYS A 304 -6.81 5.47 15.49
C CYS A 304 -5.32 5.81 15.33
N ASN A 305 -4.69 5.38 14.26
CA ASN A 305 -3.27 5.58 14.03
C ASN A 305 -3.00 6.87 13.23
N THR A 306 -3.31 7.98 13.84
CA THR A 306 -2.71 9.29 13.57
C THR A 306 -2.60 9.96 14.93
N ASP A 307 -1.43 9.91 15.55
CA ASP A 307 -1.14 10.46 16.87
C ASP A 307 -2.18 10.10 17.95
N LEU A 308 -1.74 9.39 18.96
CA LEU A 308 -2.54 8.83 20.04
C LEU A 308 -3.64 9.79 20.56
N TYR A 309 -4.84 9.68 20.02
CA TYR A 309 -6.03 10.20 20.71
C TYR A 309 -6.80 9.02 21.31
N ILE A 310 -6.61 8.82 22.62
CA ILE A 310 -7.46 7.93 23.42
C ILE A 310 -8.78 8.68 23.62
N ILE A 311 -9.79 8.33 22.83
CA ILE A 311 -11.16 8.78 23.11
C ILE A 311 -11.81 7.68 23.95
N SER A 312 -11.82 7.87 25.28
CA SER A 312 -12.66 7.06 26.16
C SER A 312 -14.12 7.49 25.94
N TRP A 313 -14.90 6.67 25.26
CA TRP A 313 -16.33 6.85 25.17
C TRP A 313 -16.98 6.06 26.32
N GLN A 314 -17.47 6.76 27.35
CA GLN A 314 -18.37 6.18 28.34
C GLN A 314 -19.80 6.32 27.79
N PRO A 315 -20.58 5.22 27.66
CA PRO A 315 -21.99 5.35 27.41
C PRO A 315 -22.63 6.06 28.61
N GLN A 316 -23.22 7.23 28.39
CA GLN A 316 -24.08 7.84 29.39
C GLN A 316 -25.25 6.88 29.64
N VAL A 317 -25.28 6.30 30.83
CA VAL A 317 -26.45 5.61 31.35
C VAL A 317 -27.50 6.69 31.59
N ILE A 318 -28.46 6.80 30.69
CA ILE A 318 -29.68 7.57 30.94
C ILE A 318 -30.49 6.73 31.92
N SER A 319 -30.42 7.05 33.21
CA SER A 319 -31.33 6.57 34.20
C SER A 319 -32.67 7.29 34.01
N HIS A 320 -33.71 6.51 33.73
CA HIS A 320 -35.10 6.95 33.84
C HIS A 320 -35.54 7.05 35.28
#